data_554f905e09bbd0ced0676e2e862fe1f3
#
_entry.id   554f905e09bbd0ced0676e2e862fe1f3
#
_cell.length_a   1.000
_cell.length_b   1.000
_cell.length_c   1.000
_cell.angle_alpha   90.00
_cell.angle_beta   90.00
_cell.angle_gamma   90.00
#
_symmetry.space_group_name_H-M   'P 1'
#
loop_
_entity.id
_entity.type
_entity.pdbx_description
1 polymer ?
#
loop_
_entity_poly.entity_id
_entity_poly.type
_entity_poly.pdbx_seq_one_letter_code
_entity_poly.pdbx_strand_id
1 'polypeptide(L)'
;MPEAAFADVDAGRILLRTPFSNLLLCKRIAGSRWDNARRVWTYPATPQHARMIRSSIPQLQVSGKFAELLAVKSSTPEPQAQAPVSKPTVELPAGLKTTPWRHQIEAFRFAMERLLRGGGAALLALEMGVGKTLVALMVLAAMAARRVLICCPLRVVPVWQQQIERHLDLPLIVVTLDDTAGSVANKKKLAEEKLRLAEATGRPLAVIINYDSVWRAPFAEWAEQQQWDLVIADESHRLKAPGGKASLAFKRFRSRGRARLALTGTPLPHSPLDAYAQFRFLNQTIFGPSFAAFRQKYAVMGGFQKKQVTGFQHLDELEALMKTITFRVSKDVLDLPPETHVTYECDLSAEALRVYRDLEEDFVAEVRDGRVTAANAMVKLLRLQQVAGGWVKTDDGQYRRVDSAKQNLLADTFEDIGAGEPVVVFCRFHADLDAVHEAAKTAGFESLELSGRRDQLKLWQDGQAQVLAVQISAGGVGVDLTRARYSIYYSLSFSLGEYDQALSRVHRPGQTRPVEHIHLVARNTVDRKIMRALEARAEVVEAILAEIKA
;
A
#
# COMPACT_ATOMS: atom_id res chain seq x y z
N MET A 1 32.22 13.88 22.68
CA MET A 1 30.89 14.23 22.15
C MET A 1 30.27 15.17 23.17
N PRO A 2 29.57 16.25 22.78
CA PRO A 2 28.92 17.11 23.75
C PRO A 2 27.83 16.34 24.50
N GLU A 3 27.78 16.48 25.81
CA GLU A 3 26.75 15.87 26.67
C GLU A 3 25.36 16.54 26.48
N ALA A 4 25.33 17.79 26.00
CA ALA A 4 24.12 18.54 25.73
C ALA A 4 24.06 19.03 24.28
N ALA A 5 22.84 19.16 23.75
CA ALA A 5 22.63 19.72 22.41
C ALA A 5 22.75 21.26 22.46
N PHE A 6 23.44 21.86 21.48
CA PHE A 6 23.64 23.29 21.37
C PHE A 6 23.41 23.78 19.95
N ALA A 7 22.61 24.84 19.80
CA ALA A 7 22.33 25.46 18.50
C ALA A 7 22.82 26.91 18.45
N ASP A 8 23.51 27.27 17.37
CA ASP A 8 23.99 28.59 17.06
C ASP A 8 23.63 29.02 15.64
N VAL A 9 23.84 30.26 15.27
CA VAL A 9 23.65 30.78 13.91
C VAL A 9 24.94 31.43 13.42
N ASP A 10 25.48 30.91 12.31
CA ASP A 10 26.67 31.41 11.66
C ASP A 10 26.49 31.40 10.12
N ALA A 11 26.95 32.47 9.47
CA ALA A 11 26.95 32.63 8.00
C ALA A 11 25.61 32.25 7.33
N GLY A 12 24.48 32.66 7.93
CA GLY A 12 23.15 32.37 7.36
C GLY A 12 22.66 30.91 7.53
N ARG A 13 23.33 30.14 8.38
CA ARG A 13 22.94 28.77 8.70
C ARG A 13 22.83 28.54 10.20
N ILE A 14 21.89 27.71 10.62
CA ILE A 14 21.86 27.19 11.98
C ILE A 14 22.86 26.04 12.07
N LEU A 15 23.72 26.07 13.08
CA LEU A 15 24.69 25.03 13.41
C LEU A 15 24.21 24.30 14.67
N LEU A 16 23.92 23.03 14.58
CA LEU A 16 23.44 22.20 15.69
C LEU A 16 24.49 21.16 16.05
N ARG A 17 25.08 21.28 17.26
CA ARG A 17 25.86 20.21 17.89
C ARG A 17 24.98 19.43 18.82
N THR A 18 25.04 18.10 18.74
CA THR A 18 24.14 17.25 19.53
C THR A 18 24.75 15.87 19.74
N PRO A 19 24.39 15.16 20.82
CA PRO A 19 24.77 13.76 21.03
C PRO A 19 24.30 12.88 19.89
N PHE A 20 24.96 11.74 19.69
CA PHE A 20 24.63 10.78 18.63
C PHE A 20 23.22 10.20 18.79
N SER A 21 22.70 10.13 20.02
CA SER A 21 21.32 9.72 20.32
C SER A 21 20.25 10.54 19.57
N ASN A 22 20.54 11.79 19.22
CA ASN A 22 19.63 12.68 18.50
C ASN A 22 19.78 12.62 16.96
N LEU A 23 20.61 11.72 16.43
CA LEU A 23 20.89 11.61 15.00
C LEU A 23 19.64 11.50 14.13
N LEU A 24 18.69 10.65 14.54
CA LEU A 24 17.44 10.45 13.80
C LEU A 24 16.55 11.69 13.86
N LEU A 25 16.52 12.39 14.97
CA LEU A 25 15.77 13.65 15.12
C LEU A 25 16.35 14.73 14.20
N CYS A 26 17.68 14.84 14.14
CA CYS A 26 18.35 15.79 13.25
C CYS A 26 18.03 15.53 11.77
N LYS A 27 18.03 14.26 11.35
CA LYS A 27 17.73 13.87 9.96
C LYS A 27 16.27 14.09 9.56
N ARG A 28 15.33 14.04 10.50
CA ARG A 28 13.89 14.27 10.26
C ARG A 28 13.55 15.74 10.01
N ILE A 29 14.39 16.67 10.46
CA ILE A 29 14.16 18.10 10.22
C ILE A 29 14.56 18.42 8.77
N ALA A 30 13.62 18.92 7.98
CA ALA A 30 13.84 19.27 6.58
C ALA A 30 15.04 20.22 6.42
N GLY A 31 15.81 20.09 5.34
CA GLY A 31 16.98 20.94 5.08
C GLY A 31 18.23 20.59 5.89
N SER A 32 18.22 19.48 6.65
CA SER A 32 19.38 18.97 7.38
C SER A 32 20.54 18.63 6.45
N ARG A 33 21.76 19.09 6.80
CA ARG A 33 23.02 18.71 6.16
C ARG A 33 24.07 18.49 7.22
N TRP A 34 24.88 17.44 7.09
CA TRP A 34 26.00 17.20 7.97
C TRP A 34 27.26 17.91 7.44
N ASP A 35 27.85 18.76 8.25
CA ASP A 35 29.14 19.37 7.98
C ASP A 35 30.23 18.52 8.65
N ASN A 36 30.99 17.79 7.84
CA ASN A 36 32.01 16.88 8.32
C ASN A 36 33.23 17.59 8.91
N ALA A 37 33.57 18.78 8.40
CA ALA A 37 34.71 19.57 8.90
C ALA A 37 34.45 20.15 10.28
N ARG A 38 33.24 20.67 10.50
CA ARG A 38 32.82 21.28 11.77
C ARG A 38 32.18 20.28 12.73
N ARG A 39 31.85 19.06 12.26
CA ARG A 39 31.14 18.01 13.00
C ARG A 39 29.80 18.49 13.59
N VAL A 40 29.00 19.18 12.79
CA VAL A 40 27.70 19.74 13.16
C VAL A 40 26.64 19.47 12.10
N TRP A 41 25.40 19.43 12.53
CA TRP A 41 24.26 19.50 11.62
C TRP A 41 24.02 20.96 11.24
N THR A 42 23.74 21.22 9.98
CA THR A 42 23.47 22.58 9.49
C THR A 42 22.09 22.64 8.86
N TYR A 43 21.38 23.75 9.10
CA TYR A 43 20.05 24.02 8.56
C TYR A 43 19.98 25.46 8.02
N PRO A 44 19.01 25.80 7.15
CA PRO A 44 18.77 27.19 6.78
C PRO A 44 18.45 28.05 8.02
N ALA A 45 19.03 29.24 8.12
CA ALA A 45 18.77 30.14 9.24
C ALA A 45 17.43 30.87 9.06
N THR A 46 16.33 30.16 9.25
CA THR A 46 14.99 30.72 9.22
C THR A 46 14.27 30.51 10.54
N PRO A 47 13.33 31.39 10.91
CA PRO A 47 12.53 31.25 12.13
C PRO A 47 11.77 29.90 12.20
N GLN A 48 11.36 29.38 11.04
CA GLN A 48 10.68 28.09 10.95
C GLN A 48 11.62 26.94 11.36
N HIS A 49 12.84 26.89 10.81
CA HIS A 49 13.81 25.85 11.15
C HIS A 49 14.25 25.97 12.62
N ALA A 50 14.40 27.17 13.14
CA ALA A 50 14.74 27.38 14.55
C ALA A 50 13.66 26.81 15.49
N ARG A 51 12.37 27.04 15.18
CA ARG A 51 11.23 26.45 15.93
C ARG A 51 11.20 24.92 15.82
N MET A 52 11.39 24.37 14.62
CA MET A 52 11.43 22.91 14.41
C MET A 52 12.56 22.26 15.21
N ILE A 53 13.77 22.85 15.21
CA ILE A 53 14.91 22.35 15.96
C ILE A 53 14.61 22.43 17.47
N ARG A 54 14.06 23.55 17.94
CA ARG A 54 13.71 23.74 19.36
C ARG A 54 12.68 22.75 19.88
N SER A 55 11.68 22.42 19.05
CA SER A 55 10.63 21.46 19.41
C SER A 55 11.06 19.99 19.30
N SER A 56 12.04 19.70 18.43
CA SER A 56 12.44 18.31 18.13
C SER A 56 13.62 17.82 18.96
N ILE A 57 14.48 18.73 19.46
CA ILE A 57 15.71 18.35 20.17
C ILE A 57 15.53 18.57 21.68
N PRO A 58 15.56 17.50 22.50
CA PRO A 58 15.43 17.59 23.94
C PRO A 58 16.60 18.40 24.57
N GLN A 59 16.31 19.16 25.62
CA GLN A 59 17.30 19.91 26.41
C GLN A 59 18.26 20.78 25.58
N LEU A 60 17.75 21.38 24.47
CA LEU A 60 18.54 22.22 23.58
C LEU A 60 18.96 23.51 24.25
N GLN A 61 20.27 23.74 24.37
CA GLN A 61 20.87 25.05 24.70
C GLN A 61 21.01 25.88 23.41
N VAL A 62 20.81 27.17 23.48
CA VAL A 62 20.78 28.05 22.31
C VAL A 62 21.67 29.30 22.53
N SER A 63 22.31 29.74 21.45
CA SER A 63 23.01 31.03 21.44
C SER A 63 22.03 32.21 21.40
N GLY A 64 22.55 33.44 21.73
CA GLY A 64 21.76 34.66 21.58
C GLY A 64 21.21 34.84 20.16
N LYS A 65 22.03 34.62 19.13
CA LYS A 65 21.64 34.71 17.72
C LYS A 65 20.53 33.69 17.34
N PHE A 66 20.58 32.50 17.89
CA PHE A 66 19.51 31.51 17.66
C PHE A 66 18.22 31.91 18.40
N ALA A 67 18.35 32.48 19.63
CA ALA A 67 17.21 33.00 20.39
C ALA A 67 16.54 34.20 19.67
N GLU A 68 17.33 35.09 19.09
CA GLU A 68 16.83 36.17 18.24
C GLU A 68 16.07 35.65 17.04
N LEU A 69 16.58 34.60 16.36
CA LEU A 69 15.91 33.97 15.25
C LEU A 69 14.57 33.31 15.65
N LEU A 70 14.48 32.76 16.87
CA LEU A 70 13.24 32.26 17.45
C LEU A 70 12.24 33.39 17.77
N ALA A 71 12.75 34.55 18.24
CA ALA A 71 11.94 35.69 18.64
C ALA A 71 11.37 36.47 17.43
N VAL A 72 11.94 36.29 16.24
CA VAL A 72 11.38 36.89 15.02
C VAL A 72 9.95 36.36 14.85
N LYS A 73 8.95 37.18 15.24
CA LYS A 73 7.56 36.99 14.84
C LYS A 73 7.59 36.94 13.32
N SER A 74 7.09 35.87 12.73
CA SER A 74 7.01 35.76 11.28
C SER A 74 6.30 37.00 10.76
N SER A 75 7.07 37.89 10.16
CA SER A 75 6.55 39.01 9.34
C SER A 75 6.23 38.53 7.92
N THR A 76 5.96 37.25 7.74
CA THR A 76 5.03 36.87 6.70
C THR A 76 3.73 37.51 7.16
N PRO A 77 3.12 38.44 6.38
CA PRO A 77 1.77 38.84 6.71
C PRO A 77 1.02 37.54 6.87
N GLU A 78 0.51 37.26 8.08
CA GLU A 78 -0.65 36.40 8.19
C GLU A 78 -1.51 36.89 7.01
N PRO A 79 -1.88 36.02 6.05
CA PRO A 79 -2.84 36.45 5.09
C PRO A 79 -3.90 37.07 5.96
N GLN A 80 -4.00 38.44 5.90
CA GLN A 80 -5.04 39.19 6.59
C GLN A 80 -6.23 38.30 6.38
N ALA A 81 -6.85 37.86 7.49
CA ALA A 81 -8.08 37.15 7.42
C ALA A 81 -9.00 38.04 6.58
N GLN A 82 -8.88 37.90 5.26
CA GLN A 82 -9.96 38.26 4.38
C GLN A 82 -11.09 37.47 5.02
N ALA A 83 -12.06 38.23 5.51
CA ALA A 83 -13.29 37.73 6.10
C ALA A 83 -13.61 36.46 5.33
N PRO A 84 -13.71 35.29 5.96
CA PRO A 84 -13.67 34.02 5.25
C PRO A 84 -14.65 34.17 4.11
N VAL A 85 -14.12 34.28 2.87
CA VAL A 85 -14.96 34.00 1.71
C VAL A 85 -15.41 32.60 2.05
N SER A 86 -16.66 32.47 2.45
CA SER A 86 -17.24 31.25 2.96
C SER A 86 -16.92 30.21 1.92
N LYS A 87 -15.88 29.38 2.20
CA LYS A 87 -15.61 28.21 1.38
C LYS A 87 -16.96 27.51 1.38
N PRO A 88 -17.62 27.32 0.24
CA PRO A 88 -18.92 26.69 0.23
C PRO A 88 -18.71 25.41 1.04
N THR A 89 -19.34 25.36 2.20
CA THR A 89 -19.24 24.23 3.12
C THR A 89 -19.89 23.10 2.36
N VAL A 90 -19.09 22.21 1.78
CA VAL A 90 -19.63 21.03 1.12
C VAL A 90 -20.30 20.22 2.21
N GLU A 91 -21.63 20.27 2.22
CA GLU A 91 -22.44 19.53 3.18
C GLU A 91 -22.31 18.03 2.93
N LEU A 92 -22.48 17.27 4.00
CA LEU A 92 -22.51 15.82 3.87
C LEU A 92 -23.72 15.40 3.02
N PRO A 93 -23.60 14.40 2.15
CA PRO A 93 -24.69 14.00 1.28
C PRO A 93 -25.87 13.45 2.09
N ALA A 94 -27.07 13.75 1.65
CA ALA A 94 -28.27 13.08 2.13
C ALA A 94 -28.22 11.57 1.80
N GLY A 95 -28.88 10.74 2.64
CA GLY A 95 -28.91 9.29 2.43
C GLY A 95 -27.65 8.55 2.90
N LEU A 96 -26.79 9.19 3.68
CA LEU A 96 -25.66 8.52 4.33
C LEU A 96 -26.12 7.87 5.63
N LYS A 97 -26.00 6.53 5.73
CA LYS A 97 -26.39 5.74 6.93
C LYS A 97 -25.32 5.75 8.03
N THR A 98 -24.08 6.08 7.70
CA THR A 98 -22.92 5.99 8.59
C THR A 98 -22.40 7.38 8.90
N THR A 99 -22.11 7.66 10.16
CA THR A 99 -21.41 8.88 10.57
C THR A 99 -19.95 8.79 10.17
N PRO A 100 -19.46 9.65 9.26
CA PRO A 100 -18.04 9.61 8.84
C PRO A 100 -17.15 10.21 9.92
N TRP A 101 -15.91 9.71 10.00
CA TRP A 101 -14.88 10.27 10.85
C TRP A 101 -14.39 11.62 10.32
N ARG A 102 -13.78 12.41 11.19
CA ARG A 102 -13.27 13.76 10.84
C ARG A 102 -12.38 13.76 9.60
N HIS A 103 -11.37 12.87 9.54
CA HIS A 103 -10.47 12.77 8.41
C HIS A 103 -11.18 12.36 7.10
N GLN A 104 -12.26 11.58 7.20
CA GLN A 104 -13.07 11.19 6.04
C GLN A 104 -13.88 12.39 5.53
N ILE A 105 -14.39 13.24 6.42
CA ILE A 105 -15.06 14.50 6.04
C ILE A 105 -14.07 15.45 5.36
N GLU A 106 -12.86 15.56 5.88
CA GLU A 106 -11.80 16.38 5.29
C GLU A 106 -11.40 15.86 3.89
N ALA A 107 -11.21 14.54 3.73
CA ALA A 107 -10.94 13.89 2.46
C ALA A 107 -12.08 14.08 1.44
N PHE A 108 -13.33 13.95 1.90
CA PHE A 108 -14.51 14.18 1.09
C PHE A 108 -14.59 15.62 0.58
N ARG A 109 -14.42 16.60 1.47
CA ARG A 109 -14.45 18.03 1.09
C ARG A 109 -13.35 18.35 0.09
N PHE A 110 -12.15 17.87 0.31
CA PHE A 110 -11.05 18.00 -0.64
C PHE A 110 -11.40 17.40 -2.00
N ALA A 111 -11.90 16.16 -2.02
CA ALA A 111 -12.30 15.49 -3.26
C ALA A 111 -13.38 16.30 -4.01
N MET A 112 -14.44 16.71 -3.34
CA MET A 112 -15.51 17.49 -3.94
C MET A 112 -15.02 18.82 -4.52
N GLU A 113 -14.15 19.54 -3.80
CA GLU A 113 -13.55 20.77 -4.32
C GLU A 113 -12.79 20.54 -5.63
N ARG A 114 -11.99 19.46 -5.71
CA ARG A 114 -11.20 19.12 -6.90
C ARG A 114 -12.06 18.59 -8.05
N LEU A 115 -13.08 17.77 -7.73
CA LEU A 115 -13.97 17.20 -8.74
C LEU A 115 -14.88 18.27 -9.37
N LEU A 116 -15.33 19.26 -8.60
CA LEU A 116 -16.23 20.31 -9.10
C LEU A 116 -15.50 21.50 -9.73
N ARG A 117 -14.30 21.87 -9.24
CA ARG A 117 -13.57 23.08 -9.66
C ARG A 117 -12.30 22.82 -10.45
N GLY A 118 -11.60 21.74 -10.17
CA GLY A 118 -10.20 21.54 -10.55
C GLY A 118 -9.94 20.61 -11.74
N GLY A 119 -10.83 20.53 -12.72
CA GLY A 119 -10.64 19.63 -13.86
C GLY A 119 -11.16 18.21 -13.63
N GLY A 120 -12.00 18.01 -12.63
CA GLY A 120 -12.78 16.80 -12.39
C GLY A 120 -11.95 15.60 -11.94
N ALA A 121 -10.89 15.79 -11.12
CA ALA A 121 -10.04 14.68 -10.71
C ALA A 121 -9.48 14.83 -9.29
N ALA A 122 -9.49 13.74 -8.52
CA ALA A 122 -8.87 13.66 -7.20
C ALA A 122 -8.23 12.28 -6.96
N LEU A 123 -7.14 12.26 -6.21
CA LEU A 123 -6.49 11.06 -5.67
C LEU A 123 -6.64 11.06 -4.15
N LEU A 124 -7.25 10.03 -3.61
CA LEU A 124 -7.33 9.80 -2.18
C LEU A 124 -6.28 8.76 -1.77
N ALA A 125 -5.14 9.25 -1.30
CA ALA A 125 -4.04 8.45 -0.80
C ALA A 125 -4.24 8.18 0.70
N LEU A 126 -5.30 7.45 1.03
CA LEU A 126 -5.65 7.06 2.39
C LEU A 126 -5.10 5.67 2.67
N GLU A 127 -4.34 5.51 3.74
CA GLU A 127 -3.80 4.22 4.14
C GLU A 127 -4.91 3.19 4.39
N MET A 128 -4.53 1.94 4.52
CA MET A 128 -5.50 0.86 4.71
C MET A 128 -6.20 0.99 6.07
N GLY A 129 -7.50 0.68 6.10
CA GLY A 129 -8.31 0.82 7.31
C GLY A 129 -8.89 2.22 7.56
N VAL A 130 -8.38 3.26 6.89
CA VAL A 130 -8.81 4.66 7.11
C VAL A 130 -10.19 4.98 6.46
N GLY A 131 -10.76 4.04 5.68
CA GLY A 131 -12.13 4.14 5.17
C GLY A 131 -12.27 4.82 3.80
N LYS A 132 -11.33 4.58 2.87
CA LYS A 132 -11.36 5.08 1.48
C LYS A 132 -12.71 4.91 0.79
N THR A 133 -13.31 3.72 0.94
CA THR A 133 -14.56 3.36 0.27
C THR A 133 -15.71 4.26 0.71
N LEU A 134 -15.84 4.54 2.02
CA LEU A 134 -16.88 5.45 2.53
C LEU A 134 -16.73 6.84 1.93
N VAL A 135 -15.51 7.39 1.85
CA VAL A 135 -15.28 8.70 1.23
C VAL A 135 -15.69 8.70 -0.24
N ALA A 136 -15.38 7.64 -0.99
CA ALA A 136 -15.81 7.52 -2.39
C ALA A 136 -17.34 7.42 -2.54
N LEU A 137 -18.01 6.73 -1.62
CA LEU A 137 -19.48 6.66 -1.57
C LEU A 137 -20.11 8.00 -1.23
N MET A 138 -19.51 8.78 -0.32
CA MET A 138 -19.93 10.16 -0.03
C MET A 138 -19.81 11.03 -1.29
N VAL A 139 -18.70 10.91 -2.04
CA VAL A 139 -18.52 11.63 -3.32
C VAL A 139 -19.58 11.23 -4.33
N LEU A 140 -19.85 9.93 -4.51
CA LEU A 140 -20.89 9.42 -5.41
C LEU A 140 -22.26 10.03 -5.08
N ALA A 141 -22.62 10.01 -3.80
CA ALA A 141 -23.90 10.56 -3.33
C ALA A 141 -24.00 12.07 -3.50
N ALA A 142 -22.98 12.83 -3.08
CA ALA A 142 -22.95 14.29 -3.17
C ALA A 142 -22.97 14.82 -4.61
N MET A 143 -22.39 14.07 -5.56
CA MET A 143 -22.44 14.41 -6.98
C MET A 143 -23.78 14.10 -7.63
N ALA A 144 -24.68 13.40 -6.95
CA ALA A 144 -25.90 12.83 -7.53
C ALA A 144 -25.60 12.10 -8.86
N ALA A 145 -24.52 11.35 -8.88
CA ALA A 145 -23.98 10.71 -10.07
C ALA A 145 -24.96 9.64 -10.59
N ARG A 146 -25.41 9.80 -11.83
CA ARG A 146 -26.39 8.88 -12.44
C ARG A 146 -25.75 7.64 -13.06
N ARG A 147 -24.52 7.75 -13.57
CA ARG A 147 -23.75 6.65 -14.16
C ARG A 147 -22.36 6.63 -13.56
N VAL A 148 -22.07 5.56 -12.81
CA VAL A 148 -20.80 5.40 -12.11
C VAL A 148 -20.13 4.11 -12.58
N LEU A 149 -18.85 4.20 -12.96
CA LEU A 149 -17.99 3.06 -13.22
C LEU A 149 -17.00 2.93 -12.08
N ILE A 150 -17.02 1.78 -11.39
CA ILE A 150 -16.09 1.46 -10.31
C ILE A 150 -15.22 0.30 -10.77
N CYS A 151 -13.90 0.53 -10.86
CA CYS A 151 -12.95 -0.51 -11.14
C CYS A 151 -12.13 -0.81 -9.89
N CYS A 152 -12.10 -2.06 -9.48
CA CYS A 152 -11.43 -2.52 -8.26
C CYS A 152 -10.78 -3.90 -8.48
N PRO A 153 -9.97 -4.41 -7.54
CA PRO A 153 -9.53 -5.79 -7.56
C PRO A 153 -10.71 -6.77 -7.54
N LEU A 154 -10.55 -7.94 -8.18
CA LEU A 154 -11.64 -8.91 -8.39
C LEU A 154 -12.39 -9.25 -7.09
N ARG A 155 -11.67 -9.60 -6.03
CA ARG A 155 -12.28 -9.96 -4.74
C ARG A 155 -12.98 -8.80 -4.03
N VAL A 156 -12.76 -7.56 -4.46
CA VAL A 156 -13.40 -6.35 -3.90
C VAL A 156 -14.72 -6.03 -4.61
N VAL A 157 -14.96 -6.62 -5.78
CA VAL A 157 -16.19 -6.36 -6.55
C VAL A 157 -17.45 -6.60 -5.70
N PRO A 158 -17.65 -7.77 -5.05
CA PRO A 158 -18.81 -7.97 -4.18
C PRO A 158 -18.76 -7.10 -2.91
N VAL A 159 -17.57 -6.77 -2.41
CA VAL A 159 -17.41 -5.92 -1.22
C VAL A 159 -17.94 -4.50 -1.48
N TRP A 160 -17.74 -3.94 -2.67
CA TRP A 160 -18.29 -2.63 -3.03
C TRP A 160 -19.81 -2.59 -2.93
N GLN A 161 -20.49 -3.64 -3.39
CA GLN A 161 -21.95 -3.74 -3.25
C GLN A 161 -22.35 -3.72 -1.77
N GLN A 162 -21.73 -4.56 -0.93
CA GLN A 162 -21.99 -4.59 0.51
C GLN A 162 -21.74 -3.24 1.19
N GLN A 163 -20.70 -2.52 0.77
CA GLN A 163 -20.41 -1.19 1.29
C GLN A 163 -21.46 -0.16 0.85
N ILE A 164 -21.93 -0.22 -0.38
CA ILE A 164 -23.03 0.62 -0.87
C ILE A 164 -24.29 0.38 -0.01
N GLU A 165 -24.69 -0.87 0.15
CA GLU A 165 -25.87 -1.27 0.93
C GLU A 165 -25.75 -0.85 2.41
N ARG A 166 -24.55 -0.99 2.98
CA ARG A 166 -24.27 -0.65 4.37
C ARG A 166 -24.31 0.87 4.63
N HIS A 167 -23.78 1.65 3.72
CA HIS A 167 -23.49 3.07 3.97
C HIS A 167 -24.43 4.05 3.29
N LEU A 168 -25.15 3.64 2.23
CA LEU A 168 -26.03 4.52 1.48
C LEU A 168 -27.48 4.07 1.52
N ASP A 169 -28.37 5.03 1.64
CA ASP A 169 -29.81 4.91 1.43
C ASP A 169 -30.19 5.68 0.15
N LEU A 170 -29.80 5.11 -0.97
CA LEU A 170 -30.05 5.67 -2.30
C LEU A 170 -30.68 4.61 -3.20
N PRO A 171 -31.63 4.99 -4.10
CA PRO A 171 -32.26 4.07 -5.03
C PRO A 171 -31.30 3.63 -6.17
N LEU A 172 -30.07 3.26 -5.82
CA LEU A 172 -29.00 2.92 -6.75
C LEU A 172 -29.18 1.51 -7.30
N ILE A 173 -29.14 1.35 -8.62
CA ILE A 173 -29.02 0.06 -9.26
C ILE A 173 -27.55 -0.31 -9.28
N VAL A 174 -27.19 -1.44 -8.68
CA VAL A 174 -25.82 -1.94 -8.61
C VAL A 174 -25.69 -3.18 -9.47
N VAL A 175 -24.65 -3.27 -10.29
CA VAL A 175 -24.27 -4.48 -11.01
C VAL A 175 -22.82 -4.83 -10.72
N THR A 176 -22.61 -6.00 -10.14
CA THR A 176 -21.28 -6.57 -9.85
C THR A 176 -20.89 -7.53 -10.97
N LEU A 177 -19.71 -7.30 -11.54
CA LEU A 177 -19.18 -8.04 -12.68
C LEU A 177 -17.90 -8.79 -12.28
N ASP A 178 -18.04 -9.67 -11.30
CA ASP A 178 -16.99 -10.57 -10.82
C ASP A 178 -16.91 -11.86 -11.68
N ASP A 179 -16.31 -12.90 -11.16
CA ASP A 179 -16.17 -14.18 -11.88
C ASP A 179 -17.48 -14.94 -11.99
N THR A 180 -18.45 -14.70 -11.09
CA THR A 180 -19.79 -15.32 -11.16
C THR A 180 -20.59 -14.83 -12.37
N ALA A 181 -20.30 -13.61 -12.85
CA ALA A 181 -20.86 -13.06 -14.07
C ALA A 181 -20.32 -13.76 -15.36
N GLY A 182 -19.33 -14.63 -15.22
CA GLY A 182 -18.78 -15.44 -16.29
C GLY A 182 -17.92 -14.66 -17.30
N SER A 183 -18.14 -14.87 -18.60
CA SER A 183 -17.33 -14.27 -19.66
C SER A 183 -17.47 -12.76 -19.75
N VAL A 184 -16.49 -12.08 -20.36
CA VAL A 184 -16.52 -10.64 -20.59
C VAL A 184 -17.74 -10.22 -21.45
N ALA A 185 -18.20 -11.09 -22.35
CA ALA A 185 -19.42 -10.87 -23.12
C ALA A 185 -20.66 -10.88 -22.23
N ASN A 186 -20.74 -11.81 -21.28
CA ASN A 186 -21.82 -11.85 -20.30
C ASN A 186 -21.78 -10.62 -19.37
N LYS A 187 -20.59 -10.21 -18.92
CA LYS A 187 -20.40 -8.98 -18.13
C LYS A 187 -20.96 -7.75 -18.85
N LYS A 188 -20.67 -7.62 -20.15
CA LYS A 188 -21.25 -6.56 -20.99
C LYS A 188 -22.78 -6.67 -21.02
N LYS A 189 -23.34 -7.85 -21.31
CA LYS A 189 -24.80 -8.06 -21.40
C LYS A 189 -25.52 -7.66 -20.11
N LEU A 190 -24.98 -8.07 -18.94
CA LEU A 190 -25.52 -7.70 -17.63
C LEU A 190 -25.46 -6.19 -17.39
N ALA A 191 -24.36 -5.54 -17.76
CA ALA A 191 -24.22 -4.10 -17.61
C ALA A 191 -25.21 -3.34 -18.50
N GLU A 192 -25.44 -3.78 -19.75
CA GLU A 192 -26.43 -3.22 -20.67
C GLU A 192 -27.87 -3.39 -20.18
N GLU A 193 -28.19 -4.56 -19.62
CA GLU A 193 -29.50 -4.85 -19.04
C GLU A 193 -29.79 -3.89 -17.87
N LYS A 194 -28.82 -3.73 -16.96
CA LYS A 194 -28.96 -2.84 -15.81
C LYS A 194 -28.97 -1.37 -16.21
N LEU A 195 -28.27 -0.99 -17.28
CA LEU A 195 -28.34 0.36 -17.84
C LEU A 195 -29.76 0.67 -18.38
N ARG A 196 -30.35 -0.24 -19.16
CA ARG A 196 -31.73 -0.09 -19.64
C ARG A 196 -32.73 0.02 -18.48
N LEU A 197 -32.57 -0.78 -17.44
CA LEU A 197 -33.39 -0.68 -16.23
C LEU A 197 -33.23 0.69 -15.54
N ALA A 198 -32.01 1.18 -15.43
CA ALA A 198 -31.71 2.47 -14.85
C ALA A 198 -32.35 3.63 -15.63
N GLU A 199 -32.30 3.58 -16.96
CA GLU A 199 -32.93 4.55 -17.85
C GLU A 199 -34.46 4.50 -17.75
N ALA A 200 -35.04 3.30 -17.78
CA ALA A 200 -36.48 3.11 -17.68
C ALA A 200 -37.05 3.56 -16.32
N THR A 201 -36.33 3.40 -15.25
CA THR A 201 -36.76 3.74 -13.88
C THR A 201 -36.30 5.11 -13.41
N GLY A 202 -35.46 5.80 -14.18
CA GLY A 202 -34.83 7.05 -13.77
C GLY A 202 -33.85 6.92 -12.60
N ARG A 203 -33.49 5.70 -12.19
CA ARG A 203 -32.58 5.42 -11.06
C ARG A 203 -31.11 5.50 -11.49
N PRO A 204 -30.21 5.92 -10.59
CA PRO A 204 -28.78 5.90 -10.88
C PRO A 204 -28.24 4.47 -10.97
N LEU A 205 -27.14 4.27 -11.72
CA LEU A 205 -26.47 2.99 -11.97
C LEU A 205 -25.01 3.05 -11.50
N ALA A 206 -24.58 2.03 -10.75
CA ALA A 206 -23.18 1.74 -10.48
C ALA A 206 -22.79 0.40 -11.12
N VAL A 207 -21.80 0.44 -12.02
CA VAL A 207 -21.18 -0.73 -12.63
C VAL A 207 -19.86 -0.99 -11.95
N ILE A 208 -19.71 -2.14 -11.30
CA ILE A 208 -18.52 -2.53 -10.54
C ILE A 208 -17.83 -3.68 -11.27
N ILE A 209 -16.58 -3.51 -11.66
CA ILE A 209 -15.83 -4.47 -12.47
C ILE A 209 -14.37 -4.56 -12.04
N ASN A 210 -13.72 -5.69 -12.32
CA ASN A 210 -12.31 -5.88 -12.01
C ASN A 210 -11.37 -5.38 -13.12
N TYR A 211 -10.12 -5.07 -12.73
CA TYR A 211 -9.08 -4.56 -13.63
C TYR A 211 -8.76 -5.48 -14.81
N ASP A 212 -8.84 -6.80 -14.63
CA ASP A 212 -8.51 -7.77 -15.69
C ASP A 212 -9.60 -7.90 -16.75
N SER A 213 -10.83 -7.48 -16.45
CA SER A 213 -11.98 -7.53 -17.37
C SER A 213 -12.26 -6.18 -18.04
N VAL A 214 -12.02 -5.05 -17.35
CA VAL A 214 -12.45 -3.71 -17.80
C VAL A 214 -11.86 -3.27 -19.14
N TRP A 215 -10.70 -3.78 -19.53
CA TRP A 215 -10.02 -3.43 -20.79
C TRP A 215 -10.29 -4.41 -21.93
N ARG A 216 -10.99 -5.53 -21.68
CA ARG A 216 -11.24 -6.56 -22.69
C ARG A 216 -12.50 -6.26 -23.48
N ALA A 217 -12.45 -6.47 -24.81
CA ALA A 217 -13.64 -6.50 -25.65
C ALA A 217 -14.55 -7.69 -25.29
N PRO A 218 -15.85 -7.56 -25.39
CA PRO A 218 -16.60 -6.39 -25.87
C PRO A 218 -16.99 -5.39 -24.78
N PHE A 219 -16.64 -5.61 -23.50
CA PHE A 219 -17.00 -4.70 -22.41
C PHE A 219 -16.31 -3.33 -22.53
N ALA A 220 -15.01 -3.31 -22.86
CA ALA A 220 -14.26 -2.08 -23.00
C ALA A 220 -14.88 -1.14 -24.04
N GLU A 221 -15.24 -1.70 -25.21
CA GLU A 221 -15.86 -0.96 -26.30
C GLU A 221 -17.20 -0.36 -25.89
N TRP A 222 -18.01 -1.14 -25.19
CA TRP A 222 -19.28 -0.65 -24.64
C TRP A 222 -19.07 0.44 -23.60
N ALA A 223 -18.15 0.25 -22.66
CA ALA A 223 -17.89 1.21 -21.59
C ALA A 223 -17.33 2.54 -22.13
N GLU A 224 -16.56 2.50 -23.22
CA GLU A 224 -16.03 3.68 -23.91
C GLU A 224 -17.11 4.47 -24.68
N GLN A 225 -18.24 3.86 -25.00
CA GLN A 225 -19.39 4.53 -25.61
C GLN A 225 -20.28 5.25 -24.59
N GLN A 226 -20.15 4.89 -23.30
CA GLN A 226 -20.95 5.52 -22.25
C GLN A 226 -20.35 6.87 -21.82
N GLN A 227 -21.22 7.76 -21.32
CA GLN A 227 -20.82 8.95 -20.58
C GLN A 227 -20.98 8.66 -19.09
N TRP A 228 -19.87 8.68 -18.36
CA TRP A 228 -19.84 8.41 -16.93
C TRP A 228 -19.81 9.72 -16.16
N ASP A 229 -20.68 9.89 -15.16
CA ASP A 229 -20.61 11.04 -14.27
C ASP A 229 -19.39 10.91 -13.33
N LEU A 230 -19.09 9.67 -12.92
CA LEU A 230 -17.95 9.37 -12.04
C LEU A 230 -17.27 8.05 -12.44
N VAL A 231 -15.97 8.09 -12.61
CA VAL A 231 -15.13 6.89 -12.77
C VAL A 231 -14.22 6.75 -11.56
N ILE A 232 -14.35 5.64 -10.84
CA ILE A 232 -13.56 5.33 -9.65
C ILE A 232 -12.55 4.23 -9.98
N ALA A 233 -11.27 4.48 -9.66
CA ALA A 233 -10.21 3.48 -9.71
C ALA A 233 -9.78 3.13 -8.28
N ASP A 234 -10.29 2.03 -7.73
CA ASP A 234 -9.90 1.56 -6.41
C ASP A 234 -8.61 0.72 -6.49
N GLU A 235 -7.71 0.90 -5.53
CA GLU A 235 -6.33 0.43 -5.60
C GLU A 235 -5.63 0.86 -6.92
N SER A 236 -5.70 2.17 -7.18
CA SER A 236 -5.25 2.79 -8.44
C SER A 236 -3.76 2.60 -8.76
N HIS A 237 -2.94 2.18 -7.80
CA HIS A 237 -1.56 1.77 -8.03
C HIS A 237 -1.45 0.60 -9.04
N ARG A 238 -2.53 -0.13 -9.30
CA ARG A 238 -2.61 -1.14 -10.38
C ARG A 238 -2.48 -0.52 -11.78
N LEU A 239 -2.66 0.80 -11.92
CA LEU A 239 -2.44 1.54 -13.16
C LEU A 239 -0.97 1.98 -13.37
N LYS A 240 -0.05 1.61 -12.49
CA LYS A 240 1.36 2.06 -12.50
C LYS A 240 2.10 1.87 -13.83
N ALA A 241 1.82 0.81 -14.58
CA ALA A 241 2.47 0.53 -15.86
C ALA A 241 1.85 1.36 -17.00
N PRO A 242 2.56 2.36 -17.58
CA PRO A 242 1.97 3.26 -18.58
C PRO A 242 1.51 2.56 -19.87
N GLY A 243 2.18 1.46 -20.26
CA GLY A 243 1.82 0.61 -21.41
C GLY A 243 0.87 -0.54 -21.05
N GLY A 244 0.51 -0.71 -19.78
CA GLY A 244 -0.38 -1.78 -19.33
C GLY A 244 -1.79 -1.64 -19.89
N LYS A 245 -2.44 -2.76 -20.19
CA LYS A 245 -3.78 -2.80 -20.83
C LYS A 245 -4.82 -2.02 -20.03
N ALA A 246 -4.85 -2.19 -18.69
CA ALA A 246 -5.73 -1.43 -17.81
C ALA A 246 -5.43 0.07 -17.86
N SER A 247 -4.15 0.50 -17.78
CA SER A 247 -3.76 1.90 -17.87
C SER A 247 -4.16 2.56 -19.18
N LEU A 248 -4.10 1.81 -20.29
CA LEU A 248 -4.54 2.29 -21.60
C LEU A 248 -6.06 2.43 -21.68
N ALA A 249 -6.83 1.52 -21.07
CA ALA A 249 -8.28 1.66 -20.97
C ALA A 249 -8.66 2.89 -20.13
N PHE A 250 -8.03 3.08 -18.97
CA PHE A 250 -8.29 4.25 -18.12
C PHE A 250 -7.89 5.59 -18.78
N LYS A 251 -6.85 5.59 -19.62
CA LYS A 251 -6.54 6.75 -20.48
C LYS A 251 -7.73 7.11 -21.40
N ARG A 252 -8.45 6.12 -21.94
CA ARG A 252 -9.65 6.35 -22.78
C ARG A 252 -10.85 6.76 -21.93
N PHE A 253 -11.08 6.13 -20.80
CA PHE A 253 -12.15 6.51 -19.86
C PHE A 253 -12.01 7.94 -19.31
N ARG A 254 -10.79 8.50 -19.27
CA ARG A 254 -10.57 9.89 -18.89
C ARG A 254 -11.45 10.87 -19.68
N SER A 255 -11.61 10.64 -20.97
CA SER A 255 -12.44 11.50 -21.84
C SER A 255 -13.93 11.20 -21.74
N ARG A 256 -14.31 10.10 -21.11
CA ARG A 256 -15.70 9.66 -20.93
C ARG A 256 -16.24 9.88 -19.53
N GLY A 257 -15.35 10.17 -18.57
CA GLY A 257 -15.70 10.48 -17.19
C GLY A 257 -15.75 12.00 -16.94
N ARG A 258 -16.90 12.51 -16.51
CA ARG A 258 -17.01 13.91 -16.05
C ARG A 258 -16.11 14.15 -14.83
N ALA A 259 -16.14 13.21 -13.88
CA ALA A 259 -15.27 13.20 -12.70
C ALA A 259 -14.49 11.88 -12.60
N ARG A 260 -13.28 11.95 -12.06
CA ARG A 260 -12.36 10.82 -11.90
C ARG A 260 -11.80 10.79 -10.50
N LEU A 261 -11.99 9.67 -9.82
CA LEU A 261 -11.52 9.46 -8.45
C LEU A 261 -10.60 8.24 -8.40
N ALA A 262 -9.41 8.42 -7.90
CA ALA A 262 -8.48 7.33 -7.63
C ALA A 262 -8.36 7.12 -6.12
N LEU A 263 -8.37 5.87 -5.68
CA LEU A 263 -8.22 5.46 -4.30
C LEU A 263 -7.01 4.54 -4.18
N THR A 264 -6.14 4.78 -3.21
CA THR A 264 -5.03 3.87 -2.91
C THR A 264 -4.44 4.17 -1.54
N GLY A 265 -3.91 3.16 -0.85
CA GLY A 265 -3.09 3.36 0.35
C GLY A 265 -1.62 3.67 0.00
N THR A 266 -1.17 3.21 -1.16
CA THR A 266 0.23 3.27 -1.62
C THR A 266 0.29 3.81 -3.05
N PRO A 267 0.27 5.13 -3.26
CA PRO A 267 0.24 5.71 -4.61
C PRO A 267 1.52 5.43 -5.42
N LEU A 268 2.65 5.24 -4.74
CA LEU A 268 3.98 4.98 -5.32
C LEU A 268 4.55 3.68 -4.73
N PRO A 269 4.01 2.49 -5.12
CA PRO A 269 4.39 1.24 -4.47
C PRO A 269 5.84 0.81 -4.73
N HIS A 270 6.45 1.18 -5.86
CA HIS A 270 7.80 0.75 -6.23
C HIS A 270 8.73 1.93 -6.54
N SER A 271 8.22 2.93 -7.27
CA SER A 271 9.05 4.05 -7.68
C SER A 271 8.22 5.33 -7.90
N PRO A 272 8.87 6.50 -7.93
CA PRO A 272 8.22 7.75 -8.32
C PRO A 272 7.57 7.72 -9.71
N LEU A 273 8.05 6.82 -10.61
CA LEU A 273 7.50 6.67 -11.96
C LEU A 273 6.10 6.05 -11.98
N ASP A 274 5.69 5.37 -10.90
CA ASP A 274 4.36 4.77 -10.75
C ASP A 274 3.24 5.82 -10.74
N ALA A 275 3.57 7.08 -10.44
CA ALA A 275 2.63 8.19 -10.49
C ALA A 275 2.08 8.44 -11.91
N TYR A 276 2.91 8.29 -12.94
CA TYR A 276 2.58 8.76 -14.28
C TYR A 276 1.24 8.24 -14.82
N ALA A 277 1.04 6.93 -14.78
CA ALA A 277 -0.16 6.33 -15.38
C ALA A 277 -1.44 6.64 -14.58
N GLN A 278 -1.34 6.73 -13.26
CA GLN A 278 -2.44 7.15 -12.39
C GLN A 278 -2.84 8.59 -12.69
N PHE A 279 -1.86 9.50 -12.79
CA PHE A 279 -2.12 10.91 -13.09
C PHE A 279 -2.54 11.13 -14.55
N ARG A 280 -2.07 10.30 -15.49
CA ARG A 280 -2.58 10.31 -16.87
C ARG A 280 -4.08 10.00 -16.95
N PHE A 281 -4.60 9.12 -16.09
CA PHE A 281 -6.04 8.90 -15.94
C PHE A 281 -6.72 10.10 -15.29
N LEU A 282 -6.19 10.59 -14.18
CA LEU A 282 -6.80 11.67 -13.41
C LEU A 282 -6.74 13.01 -14.15
N ASN A 283 -5.55 13.49 -14.39
CA ASN A 283 -5.31 14.75 -15.10
C ASN A 283 -3.95 14.71 -15.84
N GLN A 284 -4.02 14.51 -17.13
CA GLN A 284 -2.83 14.42 -18.00
C GLN A 284 -1.97 15.70 -18.02
N THR A 285 -2.55 16.88 -17.71
CA THR A 285 -1.82 18.15 -17.78
C THR A 285 -0.74 18.27 -16.69
N ILE A 286 -0.87 17.53 -15.60
CA ILE A 286 0.07 17.57 -14.46
C ILE A 286 1.46 17.07 -14.87
N PHE A 287 1.54 15.92 -15.54
CA PHE A 287 2.81 15.30 -15.95
C PHE A 287 3.03 15.29 -17.46
N GLY A 288 2.10 15.85 -18.23
CA GLY A 288 2.16 15.88 -19.68
C GLY A 288 1.79 14.54 -20.34
N PRO A 289 1.73 14.53 -21.70
CA PRO A 289 1.23 13.37 -22.45
C PRO A 289 2.26 12.26 -22.66
N SER A 290 3.57 12.53 -22.45
CA SER A 290 4.67 11.63 -22.78
C SER A 290 5.32 11.01 -21.56
N PHE A 291 5.21 9.67 -21.42
CA PHE A 291 5.94 8.95 -20.38
C PHE A 291 7.47 9.06 -20.55
N ALA A 292 7.95 9.10 -21.79
CA ALA A 292 9.38 9.24 -22.05
C ALA A 292 9.93 10.57 -21.51
N ALA A 293 9.23 11.68 -21.73
CA ALA A 293 9.60 12.99 -21.18
C ALA A 293 9.50 12.99 -19.63
N PHE A 294 8.45 12.41 -19.07
CA PHE A 294 8.31 12.26 -17.62
C PHE A 294 9.46 11.45 -17.01
N ARG A 295 9.79 10.28 -17.60
CA ARG A 295 10.91 9.45 -17.15
C ARG A 295 12.24 10.19 -17.26
N GLN A 296 12.49 10.89 -18.37
CA GLN A 296 13.72 11.69 -18.55
C GLN A 296 13.85 12.79 -17.48
N LYS A 297 12.74 13.39 -17.09
CA LYS A 297 12.72 14.46 -16.09
C LYS A 297 12.97 13.95 -14.66
N TYR A 298 12.39 12.80 -14.30
CA TYR A 298 12.36 12.35 -12.90
C TYR A 298 13.26 11.15 -12.60
N ALA A 299 13.78 10.44 -13.62
CA ALA A 299 14.70 9.32 -13.44
C ALA A 299 16.12 9.66 -13.88
N VAL A 300 17.10 9.21 -13.11
CA VAL A 300 18.51 9.19 -13.48
C VAL A 300 18.78 7.89 -14.24
N MET A 301 19.21 8.00 -15.48
CA MET A 301 19.47 6.85 -16.34
C MET A 301 20.95 6.49 -16.33
N GLY A 302 21.27 5.22 -16.09
CA GLY A 302 22.63 4.69 -16.05
C GLY A 302 22.71 3.25 -16.58
N GLY A 303 23.77 2.53 -16.20
CA GLY A 303 24.01 1.17 -16.64
C GLY A 303 24.37 1.04 -18.13
N PHE A 304 24.34 -0.20 -18.64
CA PHE A 304 24.69 -0.48 -20.03
C PHE A 304 23.75 0.27 -20.98
N GLN A 305 24.33 1.06 -21.91
CA GLN A 305 23.61 1.93 -22.84
C GLN A 305 22.65 2.94 -22.18
N LYS A 306 22.82 3.29 -20.92
CA LYS A 306 21.92 4.18 -20.15
C LYS A 306 20.44 3.75 -20.18
N LYS A 307 20.17 2.44 -20.17
CA LYS A 307 18.81 1.89 -20.23
C LYS A 307 18.21 1.59 -18.85
N GLN A 308 19.03 1.61 -17.81
CA GLN A 308 18.60 1.30 -16.43
C GLN A 308 18.34 2.59 -15.66
N VAL A 309 17.30 2.59 -14.82
CA VAL A 309 17.08 3.65 -13.83
C VAL A 309 18.02 3.37 -12.67
N THR A 310 18.94 4.27 -12.38
CA THR A 310 19.93 4.16 -11.30
C THR A 310 19.59 5.09 -10.13
N GLY A 311 18.60 5.97 -10.28
CA GLY A 311 18.17 6.90 -9.26
C GLY A 311 17.02 7.77 -9.72
N PHE A 312 16.61 8.70 -8.86
CA PHE A 312 15.53 9.64 -9.13
C PHE A 312 15.98 11.07 -8.81
N GLN A 313 15.40 12.03 -9.51
CA GLN A 313 15.70 13.45 -9.35
C GLN A 313 14.40 14.28 -9.38
N HIS A 314 14.47 15.56 -9.00
CA HIS A 314 13.33 16.49 -8.95
C HIS A 314 12.13 15.97 -8.15
N LEU A 315 12.39 15.20 -7.06
CA LEU A 315 11.34 14.56 -6.25
C LEU A 315 10.46 15.58 -5.54
N ASP A 316 11.02 16.71 -5.09
CA ASP A 316 10.25 17.77 -4.44
C ASP A 316 9.21 18.38 -5.40
N GLU A 317 9.59 18.59 -6.66
CA GLU A 317 8.69 19.06 -7.71
C GLU A 317 7.59 18.03 -8.01
N LEU A 318 7.98 16.76 -8.15
CA LEU A 318 7.03 15.67 -8.37
C LEU A 318 5.98 15.63 -7.25
N GLU A 319 6.44 15.69 -6.00
CA GLU A 319 5.56 15.68 -4.83
C GLU A 319 4.64 16.91 -4.79
N ALA A 320 5.17 18.10 -5.09
CA ALA A 320 4.38 19.32 -5.14
C ALA A 320 3.27 19.24 -6.20
N LEU A 321 3.59 18.72 -7.39
CA LEU A 321 2.61 18.51 -8.45
C LEU A 321 1.55 17.46 -8.06
N MET A 322 1.95 16.35 -7.44
CA MET A 322 1.03 15.34 -6.94
C MET A 322 0.06 15.92 -5.90
N LYS A 323 0.55 16.71 -4.97
CA LYS A 323 -0.24 17.35 -3.90
C LYS A 323 -1.39 18.22 -4.44
N THR A 324 -1.32 18.70 -5.67
CA THR A 324 -2.37 19.54 -6.26
C THR A 324 -3.74 18.87 -6.32
N ILE A 325 -3.78 17.54 -6.50
CA ILE A 325 -5.02 16.74 -6.56
C ILE A 325 -5.00 15.54 -5.63
N THR A 326 -4.02 15.42 -4.73
CA THR A 326 -3.88 14.29 -3.80
C THR A 326 -4.17 14.72 -2.37
N PHE A 327 -5.07 14.01 -1.71
CA PHE A 327 -5.28 14.06 -0.26
C PHE A 327 -4.69 12.82 0.38
N ARG A 328 -3.85 13.00 1.40
CA ARG A 328 -3.16 11.89 2.07
C ARG A 328 -3.56 11.82 3.55
N VAL A 329 -3.83 10.61 4.03
CA VAL A 329 -4.05 10.31 5.45
C VAL A 329 -3.33 9.03 5.79
N SER A 330 -2.51 9.06 6.84
CA SER A 330 -1.89 7.86 7.44
C SER A 330 -2.85 7.20 8.43
N LYS A 331 -2.57 5.94 8.79
CA LYS A 331 -3.35 5.21 9.80
C LYS A 331 -3.17 5.78 11.23
N ASP A 332 -2.19 6.68 11.44
CA ASP A 332 -1.94 7.31 12.74
C ASP A 332 -3.13 8.17 13.26
N VAL A 333 -4.07 8.52 12.36
CA VAL A 333 -5.32 9.21 12.75
C VAL A 333 -6.34 8.27 13.41
N LEU A 334 -6.07 6.97 13.40
CA LEU A 334 -6.93 5.95 13.99
C LEU A 334 -6.46 5.65 15.41
N ASP A 335 -7.40 5.61 16.34
CA ASP A 335 -7.14 5.14 17.71
C ASP A 335 -7.17 3.60 17.70
N LEU A 336 -6.04 3.00 17.31
CA LEU A 336 -5.88 1.55 17.26
C LEU A 336 -5.09 1.07 18.48
N PRO A 337 -5.33 -0.16 18.96
CA PRO A 337 -4.50 -0.79 19.97
C PRO A 337 -3.03 -0.85 19.50
N PRO A 338 -2.07 -0.94 20.42
CA PRO A 338 -0.66 -1.08 20.04
C PRO A 338 -0.41 -2.35 19.21
N GLU A 339 0.53 -2.27 18.27
CA GLU A 339 1.03 -3.42 17.51
C GLU A 339 2.50 -3.70 17.83
N THR A 340 2.87 -4.98 17.88
CA THR A 340 4.24 -5.43 18.10
C THR A 340 4.67 -6.38 16.99
N HIS A 341 5.95 -6.38 16.67
CA HIS A 341 6.55 -7.27 15.67
C HIS A 341 7.62 -8.11 16.34
N VAL A 342 7.46 -9.43 16.25
CA VAL A 342 8.39 -10.41 16.83
C VAL A 342 8.89 -11.34 15.74
N THR A 343 10.15 -11.72 15.80
CA THR A 343 10.75 -12.69 14.88
C THR A 343 11.16 -13.94 15.64
N TYR A 344 10.61 -15.08 15.24
CA TYR A 344 11.04 -16.40 15.71
C TYR A 344 11.89 -17.07 14.64
N GLU A 345 12.97 -17.68 15.05
CA GLU A 345 13.96 -18.24 14.13
C GLU A 345 14.14 -19.73 14.33
N CYS A 346 14.29 -20.47 13.23
CA CYS A 346 14.69 -21.88 13.23
C CYS A 346 15.93 -22.10 12.37
N ASP A 347 16.63 -23.19 12.62
CA ASP A 347 17.73 -23.66 11.81
C ASP A 347 17.25 -24.80 10.90
N LEU A 348 17.55 -24.72 9.62
CA LEU A 348 17.27 -25.80 8.68
C LEU A 348 18.12 -27.03 9.00
N SER A 349 17.61 -28.23 8.70
CA SER A 349 18.39 -29.46 8.77
C SER A 349 19.62 -29.41 7.86
N ALA A 350 20.62 -30.22 8.15
CA ALA A 350 21.85 -30.27 7.35
C ALA A 350 21.55 -30.63 5.87
N GLU A 351 20.54 -31.46 5.62
CA GLU A 351 20.12 -31.85 4.28
C GLU A 351 19.50 -30.66 3.54
N ALA A 352 18.50 -29.99 4.14
CA ALA A 352 17.85 -28.82 3.55
C ALA A 352 18.82 -27.66 3.33
N LEU A 353 19.75 -27.45 4.29
CA LEU A 353 20.77 -26.41 4.16
C LEU A 353 21.74 -26.68 3.00
N ARG A 354 22.03 -27.94 2.71
CA ARG A 354 22.84 -28.34 1.55
C ARG A 354 22.12 -27.98 0.25
N VAL A 355 20.88 -28.43 0.11
CA VAL A 355 20.02 -28.06 -1.06
C VAL A 355 19.89 -26.57 -1.23
N TYR A 356 19.74 -25.84 -0.11
CA TYR A 356 19.64 -24.38 -0.13
C TYR A 356 20.93 -23.73 -0.67
N ARG A 357 22.10 -24.17 -0.17
CA ARG A 357 23.40 -23.62 -0.57
C ARG A 357 23.71 -23.87 -2.04
N ASP A 358 23.45 -25.08 -2.54
CA ASP A 358 23.63 -25.39 -3.97
C ASP A 358 22.84 -24.44 -4.86
N LEU A 359 21.58 -24.16 -4.52
CA LEU A 359 20.75 -23.21 -5.25
C LEU A 359 21.22 -21.75 -5.08
N GLU A 360 21.73 -21.37 -3.91
CA GLU A 360 22.21 -20.02 -3.63
C GLU A 360 23.52 -19.74 -4.37
N GLU A 361 24.45 -20.68 -4.38
CA GLU A 361 25.75 -20.55 -5.08
C GLU A 361 25.56 -20.36 -6.58
N ASP A 362 24.70 -21.15 -7.22
CA ASP A 362 24.34 -20.99 -8.63
C ASP A 362 23.71 -19.61 -8.90
N PHE A 363 22.85 -19.15 -8.01
CA PHE A 363 22.21 -17.85 -8.15
C PHE A 363 23.23 -16.70 -8.01
N VAL A 364 24.09 -16.76 -6.99
CA VAL A 364 25.13 -15.76 -6.73
C VAL A 364 26.12 -15.68 -7.90
N ALA A 365 26.57 -16.82 -8.43
CA ALA A 365 27.46 -16.88 -9.58
C ALA A 365 26.87 -16.16 -10.81
N GLU A 366 25.60 -16.46 -11.14
CA GLU A 366 24.93 -15.81 -12.28
C GLU A 366 24.70 -14.32 -12.07
N VAL A 367 24.39 -13.88 -10.83
CA VAL A 367 24.22 -12.45 -10.51
C VAL A 367 25.52 -11.68 -10.70
N ARG A 368 26.65 -12.24 -10.23
CA ARG A 368 27.99 -11.64 -10.37
C ARG A 368 28.43 -11.55 -11.82
N ASP A 369 28.14 -12.60 -12.60
CA ASP A 369 28.43 -12.61 -14.05
C ASP A 369 27.53 -11.70 -14.89
N GLY A 370 26.56 -11.02 -14.27
CA GLY A 370 25.64 -10.11 -14.95
C GLY A 370 24.62 -10.82 -15.87
N ARG A 371 24.48 -12.14 -15.75
CA ARG A 371 23.59 -12.96 -16.60
C ARG A 371 22.13 -12.98 -16.11
N VAL A 372 21.85 -12.46 -14.93
CA VAL A 372 20.51 -12.50 -14.32
C VAL A 372 19.69 -11.27 -14.68
N THR A 373 18.54 -11.49 -15.31
CA THR A 373 17.48 -10.48 -15.43
C THR A 373 16.65 -10.42 -14.13
N ALA A 374 15.94 -9.32 -13.89
CA ALA A 374 15.07 -9.20 -12.71
C ALA A 374 14.00 -10.31 -12.65
N ALA A 375 13.48 -10.76 -13.79
CA ALA A 375 12.52 -11.86 -13.86
C ALA A 375 13.15 -13.20 -13.43
N ASN A 376 14.35 -13.51 -13.91
CA ASN A 376 15.06 -14.73 -13.53
C ASN A 376 15.47 -14.70 -12.05
N ALA A 377 15.88 -13.53 -11.54
CA ALA A 377 16.18 -13.33 -10.13
C ALA A 377 14.98 -13.67 -9.24
N MET A 378 13.79 -13.18 -9.61
CA MET A 378 12.56 -13.46 -8.89
C MET A 378 12.28 -14.97 -8.80
N VAL A 379 12.43 -15.70 -9.90
CA VAL A 379 12.20 -17.15 -9.93
C VAL A 379 13.17 -17.87 -8.97
N LYS A 380 14.45 -17.48 -8.97
CA LYS A 380 15.46 -18.09 -8.09
C LYS A 380 15.21 -17.79 -6.62
N LEU A 381 14.88 -16.53 -6.30
CA LEU A 381 14.50 -16.14 -4.94
C LEU A 381 13.27 -16.90 -4.45
N LEU A 382 12.29 -17.17 -5.33
CA LEU A 382 11.13 -18.00 -5.01
C LEU A 382 11.54 -19.45 -4.67
N ARG A 383 12.50 -20.02 -5.40
CA ARG A 383 13.03 -21.37 -5.12
C ARG A 383 13.72 -21.42 -3.77
N LEU A 384 14.59 -20.45 -3.48
CA LEU A 384 15.27 -20.35 -2.18
C LEU A 384 14.24 -20.21 -1.04
N GLN A 385 13.18 -19.43 -1.23
CA GLN A 385 12.13 -19.28 -0.22
C GLN A 385 11.31 -20.57 -0.02
N GLN A 386 11.08 -21.36 -1.07
CA GLN A 386 10.43 -22.67 -0.96
C GLN A 386 11.26 -23.61 -0.09
N VAL A 387 12.58 -23.66 -0.32
CA VAL A 387 13.48 -24.51 0.52
C VAL A 387 13.49 -24.02 1.97
N ALA A 388 13.55 -22.71 2.20
CA ALA A 388 13.43 -22.13 3.55
C ALA A 388 12.09 -22.46 4.23
N GLY A 389 11.01 -22.65 3.45
CA GLY A 389 9.70 -23.13 3.90
C GLY A 389 9.62 -24.64 4.12
N GLY A 390 10.67 -25.40 3.79
CA GLY A 390 10.73 -26.85 3.94
C GLY A 390 10.34 -27.66 2.69
N TRP A 391 10.24 -27.03 1.51
CA TRP A 391 9.75 -27.67 0.30
C TRP A 391 10.63 -27.41 -0.92
N VAL A 392 10.69 -28.39 -1.82
CA VAL A 392 11.27 -28.26 -3.16
C VAL A 392 10.21 -28.62 -4.18
N LYS A 393 10.07 -27.81 -5.20
CA LYS A 393 9.26 -28.14 -6.37
C LYS A 393 10.12 -28.90 -7.37
N THR A 394 9.75 -30.13 -7.65
CA THR A 394 10.42 -31.02 -8.61
C THR A 394 10.05 -30.67 -10.06
N ASP A 395 10.79 -31.21 -11.04
CA ASP A 395 10.61 -30.91 -12.46
C ASP A 395 9.25 -31.36 -13.01
N ASP A 396 8.66 -32.40 -12.42
CA ASP A 396 7.29 -32.87 -12.70
C ASP A 396 6.20 -32.00 -12.06
N GLY A 397 6.61 -30.92 -11.37
CA GLY A 397 5.71 -29.96 -10.77
C GLY A 397 5.18 -30.33 -9.38
N GLN A 398 5.58 -31.46 -8.84
CA GLN A 398 5.22 -31.90 -7.48
C GLN A 398 6.01 -31.14 -6.42
N TYR A 399 5.49 -31.11 -5.19
CA TYR A 399 6.18 -30.57 -4.03
C TYR A 399 6.69 -31.72 -3.16
N ARG A 400 8.00 -31.70 -2.88
CA ARG A 400 8.63 -32.67 -1.97
C ARG A 400 9.11 -31.93 -0.72
N ARG A 401 8.76 -32.47 0.45
CA ARG A 401 9.26 -31.96 1.72
C ARG A 401 10.75 -32.30 1.86
N VAL A 402 11.53 -31.31 2.27
CA VAL A 402 12.98 -31.44 2.55
C VAL A 402 13.31 -31.04 3.98
N ASP A 403 12.40 -30.35 4.67
CA ASP A 403 12.58 -29.91 6.04
C ASP A 403 11.24 -29.74 6.76
N SER A 404 11.24 -29.83 8.09
CA SER A 404 10.08 -29.54 8.95
C SER A 404 10.37 -28.50 10.04
N ALA A 405 11.57 -27.92 10.08
CA ALA A 405 11.99 -27.02 11.15
C ALA A 405 11.04 -25.82 11.32
N LYS A 406 10.69 -25.16 10.21
CA LYS A 406 9.74 -24.02 10.26
C LYS A 406 8.33 -24.45 10.61
N GLN A 407 7.89 -25.64 10.19
CA GLN A 407 6.60 -26.21 10.57
C GLN A 407 6.55 -26.55 12.06
N ASN A 408 7.61 -27.11 12.61
CA ASN A 408 7.71 -27.41 14.04
C ASN A 408 7.70 -26.11 14.85
N LEU A 409 8.50 -25.10 14.43
CA LEU A 409 8.46 -23.78 15.04
C LEU A 409 7.04 -23.16 15.04
N LEU A 410 6.26 -23.38 13.98
CA LEU A 410 4.87 -22.93 13.93
C LEU A 410 4.00 -23.70 14.94
N ALA A 411 4.17 -25.01 15.07
CA ALA A 411 3.43 -25.81 16.05
C ALA A 411 3.75 -25.36 17.48
N ASP A 412 5.02 -25.15 17.81
CA ASP A 412 5.46 -24.61 19.09
C ASP A 412 4.86 -23.22 19.34
N THR A 413 4.80 -22.37 18.31
CA THR A 413 4.17 -21.04 18.40
C THR A 413 2.66 -21.14 18.68
N PHE A 414 1.98 -22.12 18.13
CA PHE A 414 0.56 -22.35 18.42
C PHE A 414 0.35 -22.79 19.88
N GLU A 415 1.23 -23.64 20.40
CA GLU A 415 1.19 -24.07 21.81
C GLU A 415 1.44 -22.88 22.75
N ASP A 416 2.40 -22.00 22.44
CA ASP A 416 2.69 -20.79 23.22
C ASP A 416 1.52 -19.79 23.22
N ILE A 417 0.82 -19.63 22.10
CA ILE A 417 -0.39 -18.78 22.02
C ILE A 417 -1.54 -19.39 22.84
N GLY A 418 -1.64 -20.71 22.87
CA GLY A 418 -2.63 -21.44 23.64
C GLY A 418 -4.00 -21.59 22.99
N ALA A 419 -4.82 -22.44 23.61
CA ALA A 419 -6.15 -22.74 23.13
C ALA A 419 -7.11 -21.55 23.29
N GLY A 420 -8.03 -21.39 22.34
CA GLY A 420 -9.09 -20.37 22.37
C GLY A 420 -8.72 -19.02 21.72
N GLU A 421 -7.45 -18.75 21.45
CA GLU A 421 -7.04 -17.52 20.76
C GLU A 421 -7.07 -17.70 19.23
N PRO A 422 -7.86 -16.93 18.49
CA PRO A 422 -7.86 -16.96 17.03
C PRO A 422 -6.53 -16.48 16.46
N VAL A 423 -6.01 -17.25 15.50
CA VAL A 423 -4.74 -16.98 14.84
C VAL A 423 -4.91 -16.96 13.31
N VAL A 424 -4.25 -16.03 12.66
CA VAL A 424 -4.16 -15.98 11.20
C VAL A 424 -2.71 -16.26 10.79
N VAL A 425 -2.50 -17.21 9.87
CA VAL A 425 -1.18 -17.54 9.34
C VAL A 425 -1.10 -17.18 7.86
N PHE A 426 -0.27 -16.21 7.52
CA PHE A 426 -0.05 -15.76 6.16
C PHE A 426 1.01 -16.60 5.46
N CYS A 427 0.65 -17.13 4.29
CA CYS A 427 1.46 -18.02 3.47
C CYS A 427 1.54 -17.52 2.03
N ARG A 428 2.67 -17.77 1.39
CA ARG A 428 2.85 -17.46 -0.03
C ARG A 428 2.50 -18.65 -0.94
N PHE A 429 2.93 -19.85 -0.56
CA PHE A 429 2.83 -21.06 -1.37
C PHE A 429 1.72 -22.00 -0.86
N HIS A 430 1.16 -22.82 -1.75
CA HIS A 430 0.18 -23.84 -1.34
C HIS A 430 0.79 -24.87 -0.39
N ALA A 431 2.06 -25.24 -0.59
CA ALA A 431 2.76 -26.16 0.31
C ALA A 431 2.90 -25.59 1.74
N ASP A 432 3.03 -24.26 1.87
CA ASP A 432 3.05 -23.62 3.19
C ASP A 432 1.67 -23.72 3.88
N LEU A 433 0.57 -23.58 3.12
CA LEU A 433 -0.78 -23.76 3.67
C LEU A 433 -0.97 -25.19 4.20
N ASP A 434 -0.47 -26.19 3.46
CA ASP A 434 -0.51 -27.58 3.89
C ASP A 434 0.31 -27.80 5.17
N ALA A 435 1.50 -27.16 5.27
CA ALA A 435 2.31 -27.18 6.51
C ALA A 435 1.60 -26.51 7.70
N VAL A 436 0.82 -25.43 7.47
CA VAL A 436 0.03 -24.79 8.53
C VAL A 436 -1.06 -25.73 9.05
N HIS A 437 -1.77 -26.44 8.16
CA HIS A 437 -2.77 -27.41 8.57
C HIS A 437 -2.16 -28.57 9.38
N GLU A 438 -0.99 -29.05 8.98
CA GLU A 438 -0.29 -30.09 9.73
C GLU A 438 0.20 -29.59 11.09
N ALA A 439 0.78 -28.38 11.16
CA ALA A 439 1.22 -27.79 12.42
C ALA A 439 0.05 -27.55 13.37
N ALA A 440 -1.07 -27.04 12.87
CA ALA A 440 -2.30 -26.86 13.68
C ALA A 440 -2.80 -28.20 14.23
N LYS A 441 -2.84 -29.24 13.39
CA LYS A 441 -3.22 -30.59 13.83
C LYS A 441 -2.27 -31.13 14.90
N THR A 442 -0.97 -30.90 14.76
CA THR A 442 0.05 -31.33 15.77
C THR A 442 -0.20 -30.64 17.10
N ALA A 443 -0.52 -29.34 17.11
CA ALA A 443 -0.86 -28.56 18.30
C ALA A 443 -2.30 -28.81 18.82
N GLY A 444 -3.09 -29.67 18.16
CA GLY A 444 -4.46 -30.00 18.57
C GLY A 444 -5.51 -28.94 18.19
N PHE A 445 -5.23 -28.10 17.18
CA PHE A 445 -6.14 -27.03 16.75
C PHE A 445 -6.81 -27.33 15.41
N GLU A 446 -8.09 -26.95 15.32
CA GLU A 446 -8.80 -26.93 14.05
C GLU A 446 -8.34 -25.77 13.18
N SER A 447 -8.20 -26.02 11.88
CA SER A 447 -7.73 -25.04 10.92
C SER A 447 -8.57 -24.98 9.66
N LEU A 448 -8.80 -23.76 9.16
CA LEU A 448 -9.52 -23.44 7.95
C LEU A 448 -8.62 -22.67 6.98
N GLU A 449 -9.04 -22.52 5.72
CA GLU A 449 -8.21 -21.95 4.65
C GLU A 449 -8.93 -20.83 3.90
N LEU A 450 -8.17 -19.77 3.59
CA LEU A 450 -8.54 -18.72 2.64
C LEU A 450 -7.46 -18.62 1.55
N SER A 451 -7.71 -19.20 0.39
CA SER A 451 -6.75 -19.24 -0.70
C SER A 451 -7.43 -19.26 -2.08
N GLY A 452 -6.65 -19.50 -3.14
CA GLY A 452 -7.19 -19.82 -4.46
C GLY A 452 -7.92 -21.16 -4.53
N ARG A 453 -7.67 -22.06 -3.57
CA ARG A 453 -8.27 -23.42 -3.51
C ARG A 453 -9.58 -23.45 -2.70
N ARG A 454 -9.63 -22.66 -1.61
CA ARG A 454 -10.72 -22.70 -0.62
C ARG A 454 -11.04 -21.30 -0.14
N ASP A 455 -12.31 -21.04 0.14
CA ASP A 455 -12.78 -19.84 0.83
C ASP A 455 -13.64 -20.26 2.02
N GLN A 456 -12.99 -20.37 3.18
CA GLN A 456 -13.63 -20.75 4.43
C GLN A 456 -13.60 -19.61 5.46
N LEU A 457 -13.42 -18.38 4.99
CA LEU A 457 -13.32 -17.20 5.85
C LEU A 457 -14.52 -17.06 6.79
N LYS A 458 -15.73 -17.23 6.24
CA LYS A 458 -16.96 -17.07 7.02
C LYS A 458 -17.04 -18.09 8.17
N LEU A 459 -16.69 -19.35 7.91
CA LEU A 459 -16.67 -20.40 8.92
C LEU A 459 -15.70 -20.06 10.05
N TRP A 460 -14.52 -19.53 9.69
CA TRP A 460 -13.54 -19.09 10.68
C TRP A 460 -14.04 -17.89 11.49
N GLN A 461 -14.65 -16.89 10.84
CA GLN A 461 -15.24 -15.73 11.51
C GLN A 461 -16.34 -16.14 12.49
N ASP A 462 -17.12 -17.17 12.16
CA ASP A 462 -18.19 -17.75 13.01
C ASP A 462 -17.64 -18.64 14.14
N GLY A 463 -16.32 -18.80 14.26
CA GLY A 463 -15.68 -19.47 15.39
C GLY A 463 -15.47 -20.97 15.22
N GLN A 464 -15.69 -21.56 14.04
CA GLN A 464 -15.59 -23.00 13.82
C GLN A 464 -14.16 -23.55 13.85
N ALA A 465 -13.14 -22.69 13.76
CA ALA A 465 -11.74 -23.06 13.92
C ALA A 465 -10.95 -21.94 14.59
N GLN A 466 -9.83 -22.30 15.20
CA GLN A 466 -8.91 -21.37 15.83
C GLN A 466 -7.97 -20.77 14.79
N VAL A 467 -7.38 -21.59 13.91
CA VAL A 467 -6.38 -21.18 12.92
C VAL A 467 -7.02 -20.91 11.56
N LEU A 468 -6.64 -19.80 10.92
CA LEU A 468 -6.94 -19.53 9.53
C LEU A 468 -5.63 -19.45 8.73
N ALA A 469 -5.41 -20.40 7.83
CA ALA A 469 -4.32 -20.36 6.87
C ALA A 469 -4.71 -19.47 5.69
N VAL A 470 -3.95 -18.41 5.43
CA VAL A 470 -4.29 -17.38 4.43
C VAL A 470 -3.20 -17.28 3.38
N GLN A 471 -3.55 -17.52 2.12
CA GLN A 471 -2.63 -17.18 1.04
C GLN A 471 -2.57 -15.65 0.87
N ILE A 472 -1.38 -15.03 0.95
CA ILE A 472 -1.22 -13.57 0.94
C ILE A 472 -1.92 -12.92 -0.25
N SER A 473 -1.78 -13.51 -1.44
CA SER A 473 -2.45 -13.02 -2.66
C SER A 473 -3.99 -13.12 -2.60
N ALA A 474 -4.52 -14.05 -1.79
CA ALA A 474 -5.95 -14.25 -1.58
C ALA A 474 -6.51 -13.41 -0.44
N GLY A 475 -5.75 -13.23 0.64
CA GLY A 475 -6.14 -12.45 1.83
C GLY A 475 -5.91 -10.94 1.70
N GLY A 476 -5.27 -10.50 0.60
CA GLY A 476 -4.78 -9.13 0.47
C GLY A 476 -5.84 -8.04 0.28
N VAL A 477 -7.10 -8.35 -0.08
CA VAL A 477 -8.07 -7.29 -0.42
C VAL A 477 -9.47 -7.59 0.12
N GLY A 478 -10.03 -6.64 0.88
CA GLY A 478 -11.45 -6.69 1.30
C GLY A 478 -11.78 -7.62 2.48
N VAL A 479 -10.80 -8.35 3.01
CA VAL A 479 -11.00 -9.34 4.08
C VAL A 479 -10.91 -8.67 5.45
N ASP A 480 -11.75 -9.08 6.39
CA ASP A 480 -11.71 -8.67 7.80
C ASP A 480 -11.21 -9.83 8.66
N LEU A 481 -10.07 -9.62 9.33
CA LEU A 481 -9.41 -10.60 10.18
C LEU A 481 -9.26 -10.10 11.63
N THR A 482 -10.02 -9.09 12.03
CA THR A 482 -9.96 -8.49 13.38
C THR A 482 -10.38 -9.43 14.50
N ARG A 483 -10.98 -10.58 14.19
CA ARG A 483 -11.19 -11.65 15.16
C ARG A 483 -9.87 -12.11 15.80
N ALA A 484 -8.78 -12.16 15.01
CA ALA A 484 -7.45 -12.50 15.52
C ALA A 484 -6.72 -11.27 16.05
N ARG A 485 -5.92 -11.46 17.10
CA ARG A 485 -4.87 -10.53 17.53
C ARG A 485 -3.47 -11.02 17.21
N TYR A 486 -3.31 -12.30 16.90
CA TYR A 486 -2.06 -12.90 16.44
C TYR A 486 -2.08 -13.10 14.93
N SER A 487 -1.09 -12.56 14.26
CA SER A 487 -0.86 -12.83 12.85
C SER A 487 0.55 -13.35 12.64
N ILE A 488 0.64 -14.56 12.10
CA ILE A 488 1.91 -15.26 11.87
C ILE A 488 2.23 -15.19 10.38
N TYR A 489 3.47 -14.87 10.05
CA TYR A 489 3.99 -14.83 8.68
C TYR A 489 4.90 -16.03 8.48
N TYR A 490 4.35 -17.13 7.93
CA TYR A 490 5.10 -18.35 7.62
C TYR A 490 6.05 -18.12 6.44
N SER A 491 5.58 -17.42 5.41
CA SER A 491 6.41 -16.98 4.29
C SER A 491 5.99 -15.57 3.85
N LEU A 492 6.96 -14.70 3.61
CA LEU A 492 6.73 -13.30 3.29
C LEU A 492 6.62 -13.08 1.77
N SER A 493 5.87 -12.07 1.37
CA SER A 493 5.86 -11.61 -0.03
C SER A 493 7.11 -10.77 -0.32
N PHE A 494 7.54 -10.76 -1.59
CA PHE A 494 8.54 -9.80 -2.08
C PHE A 494 7.96 -8.41 -2.33
N SER A 495 6.67 -8.22 -2.10
CA SER A 495 5.96 -6.94 -2.28
C SER A 495 5.68 -6.30 -0.93
N LEU A 496 6.27 -5.13 -0.69
CA LEU A 496 5.96 -4.30 0.48
C LEU A 496 4.46 -3.99 0.56
N GLY A 497 3.82 -3.72 -0.59
CA GLY A 497 2.38 -3.45 -0.63
C GLY A 497 1.52 -4.63 -0.17
N GLU A 498 1.87 -5.88 -0.55
CA GLU A 498 1.15 -7.07 -0.07
C GLU A 498 1.41 -7.31 1.42
N TYR A 499 2.61 -7.06 1.91
CA TYR A 499 2.94 -7.14 3.32
C TYR A 499 2.15 -6.13 4.15
N ASP A 500 2.15 -4.84 3.76
CA ASP A 500 1.36 -3.79 4.41
C ASP A 500 -0.15 -4.12 4.38
N GLN A 501 -0.63 -4.73 3.28
CA GLN A 501 -2.01 -5.21 3.19
C GLN A 501 -2.31 -6.30 4.20
N ALA A 502 -1.44 -7.29 4.35
CA ALA A 502 -1.62 -8.36 5.32
C ALA A 502 -1.65 -7.83 6.76
N LEU A 503 -0.72 -6.95 7.14
CA LEU A 503 -0.70 -6.28 8.44
C LEU A 503 -2.03 -5.58 8.74
N SER A 504 -2.53 -4.82 7.77
CA SER A 504 -3.75 -4.02 7.93
C SER A 504 -5.07 -4.84 7.96
N ARG A 505 -5.03 -6.16 7.79
CA ARG A 505 -6.22 -7.02 7.91
C ARG A 505 -6.55 -7.38 9.34
N VAL A 506 -5.54 -7.46 10.19
CA VAL A 506 -5.64 -7.76 11.61
C VAL A 506 -5.64 -6.46 12.44
N HIS A 507 -4.72 -5.52 12.12
CA HIS A 507 -4.58 -4.23 12.80
C HIS A 507 -5.35 -3.13 12.04
N ARG A 508 -6.64 -3.02 12.34
CA ARG A 508 -7.57 -2.07 11.71
C ARG A 508 -8.73 -1.71 12.64
N PRO A 509 -9.56 -0.69 12.29
CA PRO A 509 -10.77 -0.37 13.06
C PRO A 509 -11.68 -1.59 13.26
N GLY A 510 -12.07 -1.79 14.49
CA GLY A 510 -12.76 -3.02 14.97
C GLY A 510 -11.86 -3.92 15.81
N GLN A 511 -10.54 -3.76 15.73
CA GLN A 511 -9.62 -4.41 16.66
C GLN A 511 -9.60 -3.66 17.99
N THR A 512 -9.81 -4.39 19.08
CA THR A 512 -9.87 -3.84 20.45
C THR A 512 -8.73 -4.32 21.35
N ARG A 513 -7.93 -5.27 20.87
CA ARG A 513 -6.83 -5.90 21.62
C ARG A 513 -5.48 -5.56 20.97
N PRO A 514 -4.39 -5.47 21.76
CA PRO A 514 -3.04 -5.37 21.21
C PRO A 514 -2.78 -6.47 20.19
N VAL A 515 -2.16 -6.10 19.07
CA VAL A 515 -1.88 -7.03 17.96
C VAL A 515 -0.41 -7.42 17.97
N GLU A 516 -0.14 -8.70 17.77
CA GLU A 516 1.20 -9.23 17.63
C GLU A 516 1.40 -9.87 16.25
N HIS A 517 2.41 -9.35 15.53
CA HIS A 517 2.83 -9.84 14.23
C HIS A 517 4.10 -10.68 14.38
N ILE A 518 3.96 -12.01 14.22
CA ILE A 518 5.04 -12.99 14.42
C ILE A 518 5.60 -13.41 13.06
N HIS A 519 6.89 -13.23 12.85
CA HIS A 519 7.57 -13.61 11.62
C HIS A 519 8.41 -14.86 11.85
N LEU A 520 8.13 -15.94 11.11
CA LEU A 520 8.92 -17.16 11.16
C LEU A 520 10.03 -17.10 10.12
N VAL A 521 11.28 -17.17 10.57
CA VAL A 521 12.47 -16.97 9.74
C VAL A 521 13.41 -18.17 9.85
N ALA A 522 13.74 -18.78 8.73
CA ALA A 522 14.85 -19.75 8.69
C ALA A 522 16.19 -18.99 8.67
N ARG A 523 17.07 -19.28 9.66
CA ARG A 523 18.36 -18.59 9.79
C ARG A 523 19.23 -18.81 8.57
N ASN A 524 20.04 -17.80 8.24
CA ASN A 524 20.98 -17.84 7.12
C ASN A 524 20.34 -18.14 5.76
N THR A 525 19.08 -17.72 5.57
CA THR A 525 18.34 -17.88 4.33
C THR A 525 17.83 -16.55 3.77
N VAL A 526 17.19 -16.63 2.61
CA VAL A 526 16.52 -15.49 1.95
C VAL A 526 15.44 -14.86 2.82
N ASP A 527 14.84 -15.59 3.76
CA ASP A 527 13.82 -15.06 4.66
C ASP A 527 14.32 -13.83 5.43
N ARG A 528 15.55 -13.91 5.95
CA ARG A 528 16.15 -12.79 6.69
C ARG A 528 16.44 -11.59 5.81
N LYS A 529 16.85 -11.83 4.55
CA LYS A 529 17.06 -10.77 3.56
C LYS A 529 15.75 -10.08 3.18
N ILE A 530 14.68 -10.86 2.98
CA ILE A 530 13.33 -10.34 2.72
C ILE A 530 12.87 -9.49 3.91
N MET A 531 13.00 -10.00 5.12
CA MET A 531 12.57 -9.31 6.34
C MET A 531 13.26 -7.95 6.49
N ARG A 532 14.59 -7.91 6.36
CA ARG A 532 15.36 -6.65 6.40
C ARG A 532 14.91 -5.64 5.34
N ALA A 533 14.65 -6.10 4.12
CA ALA A 533 14.18 -5.22 3.05
C ALA A 533 12.79 -4.65 3.33
N LEU A 534 11.87 -5.46 3.85
CA LEU A 534 10.54 -5.02 4.25
C LEU A 534 10.59 -4.02 5.43
N GLU A 535 11.42 -4.29 6.44
CA GLU A 535 11.64 -3.37 7.57
C GLU A 535 12.23 -2.03 7.11
N ALA A 536 13.17 -2.07 6.17
CA ALA A 536 13.73 -0.88 5.54
C ALA A 536 12.76 -0.19 4.54
N ARG A 537 11.58 -0.75 4.30
CA ARG A 537 10.60 -0.34 3.30
C ARG A 537 11.20 -0.22 1.89
N ALA A 538 12.13 -1.12 1.57
CA ALA A 538 12.85 -1.18 0.29
C ALA A 538 12.20 -2.19 -0.68
N GLU A 539 12.50 -2.04 -1.96
CA GLU A 539 12.17 -3.05 -2.98
C GLU A 539 13.00 -4.32 -2.74
N VAL A 540 12.32 -5.38 -2.31
CA VAL A 540 12.96 -6.60 -1.77
C VAL A 540 13.93 -7.23 -2.77
N VAL A 541 13.53 -7.40 -4.02
CA VAL A 541 14.36 -8.03 -5.06
C VAL A 541 15.59 -7.19 -5.36
N GLU A 542 15.44 -5.87 -5.48
CA GLU A 542 16.55 -4.95 -5.73
C GLU A 542 17.52 -4.90 -4.56
N ALA A 543 17.02 -4.88 -3.32
CA ALA A 543 17.84 -4.89 -2.12
C ALA A 543 18.68 -6.17 -2.02
N ILE A 544 18.09 -7.36 -2.27
CA ILE A 544 18.81 -8.63 -2.25
C ILE A 544 19.86 -8.70 -3.37
N LEU A 545 19.51 -8.25 -4.59
CA LEU A 545 20.47 -8.22 -5.70
C LEU A 545 21.64 -7.26 -5.46
N ALA A 546 21.39 -6.13 -4.82
CA ALA A 546 22.44 -5.20 -4.42
C ALA A 546 23.40 -5.82 -3.38
N GLU A 547 22.86 -6.50 -2.37
CA GLU A 547 23.66 -7.22 -1.35
C GLU A 547 24.53 -8.32 -1.97
N ILE A 548 24.02 -9.06 -2.97
CA ILE A 548 24.79 -10.12 -3.66
C ILE A 548 25.92 -9.53 -4.52
N LYS A 549 25.74 -8.34 -5.09
CA LYS A 549 26.73 -7.67 -5.93
C LYS A 549 27.83 -6.97 -5.13
N ALA A 550 27.56 -6.60 -3.89
CA ALA A 550 28.52 -6.00 -2.97
C ALA A 550 29.51 -7.04 -2.44
#